data_015c2f055fee4fb1fdb63c6a54fe3993
#
_entry.id   015c2f055fee4fb1fdb63c6a54fe3993
#
_cell.length_a   1.000
_cell.length_b   1.000
_cell.length_c   1.000
_cell.angle_alpha   90.00
_cell.angle_beta   90.00
_cell.angle_gamma   90.00
#
_symmetry.space_group_name_H-M   'P 1'
#
loop_
_entity.id
_entity.type
_entity.pdbx_description
1 polymer ?
#
loop_
_entity_poly.entity_id
_entity_poly.type
_entity_poly.pdbx_seq_one_letter_code
_entity_poly.pdbx_strand_id
1 'polypeptide(L)'
;MAIIKKFRIKNFKTKKELIKLDKISIYFGKRKIFDDLNFSLNQGEILGLLGPNGVGKSTIFNIIIGLLKPNYGSIYIDQQNITNEPIFERTKKYKIGYVPQHGGYFYDLTLRENLKAISEMVIEDKKLRDERINLLISKFELESLQNIKAEFLS
;
A
#
# COMPACT_ATOMS: atom_id res chain seq x y z
N MET A 1 -4.88 21.70 5.57
CA MET A 1 -4.47 21.28 4.23
C MET A 1 -3.32 20.28 4.37
N ALA A 2 -3.40 19.12 3.71
CA ALA A 2 -2.29 18.16 3.75
C ALA A 2 -1.12 18.69 2.94
N ILE A 3 0.10 18.54 3.48
CA ILE A 3 1.33 18.91 2.77
C ILE A 3 1.88 17.66 2.12
N ILE A 4 2.04 17.70 0.80
CA ILE A 4 2.63 16.61 0.03
C ILE A 4 4.12 16.92 -0.17
N LYS A 5 5.01 16.10 0.40
CA LYS A 5 6.46 16.19 0.16
C LYS A 5 6.91 15.02 -0.70
N LYS A 6 7.63 15.32 -1.77
CA LYS A 6 8.23 14.33 -2.68
C LYS A 6 9.74 14.27 -2.46
N PHE A 7 10.27 13.05 -2.33
CA PHE A 7 11.70 12.78 -2.27
C PHE A 7 12.08 11.87 -3.44
N ARG A 8 13.24 12.10 -4.04
CA ARG A 8 13.71 11.31 -5.18
C ARG A 8 14.92 10.48 -4.78
N ILE A 9 14.91 9.20 -5.14
CA ILE A 9 16.09 8.35 -5.04
C ILE A 9 17.09 8.78 -6.13
N LYS A 10 18.31 9.16 -5.74
CA LYS A 10 19.30 9.85 -6.59
C LYS A 10 19.69 9.15 -7.91
N ASN A 11 19.44 7.85 -8.07
CA ASN A 11 19.92 7.07 -9.22
C ASN A 11 18.83 6.64 -10.22
N PHE A 12 17.59 7.15 -10.11
CA PHE A 12 16.54 6.83 -11.07
C PHE A 12 16.57 7.79 -12.26
N LYS A 13 16.93 7.25 -13.44
CA LYS A 13 17.05 8.03 -14.69
C LYS A 13 15.73 8.31 -15.40
N THR A 14 14.65 7.61 -15.09
CA THR A 14 13.36 7.73 -15.80
C THR A 14 12.35 8.58 -15.05
N LYS A 15 11.75 9.54 -15.75
CA LYS A 15 10.61 10.35 -15.26
C LYS A 15 9.26 9.68 -15.60
N LYS A 16 9.19 8.34 -15.60
CA LYS A 16 7.95 7.65 -15.91
C LYS A 16 6.96 7.89 -14.78
N GLU A 17 5.82 8.52 -15.09
CA GLU A 17 4.70 8.66 -14.17
C GLU A 17 4.12 7.28 -13.88
N LEU A 18 4.13 6.90 -12.61
CA LEU A 18 3.66 5.61 -12.15
C LEU A 18 2.22 5.69 -11.64
N ILE A 19 1.92 6.70 -10.83
CA ILE A 19 0.59 6.92 -10.27
C ILE A 19 0.19 8.36 -10.56
N LYS A 20 -1.05 8.57 -11.02
CA LYS A 20 -1.65 9.89 -11.16
C LYS A 20 -3.04 9.89 -10.55
N LEU A 21 -3.32 10.87 -9.71
CA LEU A 21 -4.66 11.27 -9.31
C LEU A 21 -5.03 12.54 -10.08
N ASP A 22 -6.15 12.50 -10.77
CA ASP A 22 -6.62 13.56 -11.64
C ASP A 22 -8.00 14.02 -11.19
N LYS A 23 -8.07 15.25 -10.67
CA LYS A 23 -9.29 15.93 -10.20
C LYS A 23 -10.12 15.10 -9.21
N ILE A 24 -9.45 14.42 -8.28
CA ILE A 24 -10.13 13.59 -7.29
C ILE A 24 -10.91 14.44 -6.31
N SER A 25 -12.21 14.19 -6.25
CA SER A 25 -13.11 14.75 -5.23
C SER A 25 -13.77 13.64 -4.43
N ILE A 26 -13.82 13.82 -3.10
CA ILE A 26 -14.40 12.86 -2.17
C ILE A 26 -15.21 13.57 -1.09
N TYR A 27 -16.40 13.03 -0.84
CA TYR A 27 -17.33 13.54 0.16
C TYR A 27 -17.83 12.38 1.03
N PHE A 28 -17.92 12.60 2.35
CA PHE A 28 -18.63 11.73 3.28
C PHE A 28 -19.89 12.46 3.79
N GLY A 29 -21.02 12.13 3.21
CA GLY A 29 -22.25 12.89 3.40
C GLY A 29 -22.06 14.34 2.94
N LYS A 30 -22.25 15.30 3.86
CA LYS A 30 -22.03 16.73 3.58
C LYS A 30 -20.56 17.18 3.78
N ARG A 31 -19.70 16.30 4.32
CA ARG A 31 -18.31 16.66 4.61
C ARG A 31 -17.44 16.44 3.38
N LYS A 32 -16.87 17.51 2.84
CA LYS A 32 -15.86 17.49 1.81
C LYS A 32 -14.51 17.08 2.42
N ILE A 33 -13.87 16.05 1.88
CA ILE A 33 -12.50 15.63 2.25
C ILE A 33 -11.49 16.20 1.27
N PHE A 34 -11.75 15.99 -0.04
CA PHE A 34 -10.97 16.56 -1.13
C PHE A 34 -11.89 17.15 -2.17
N ASP A 35 -11.40 18.18 -2.83
CA ASP A 35 -12.01 18.81 -3.98
C ASP A 35 -10.93 19.13 -4.99
N ASP A 36 -11.03 18.52 -6.17
CA ASP A 36 -10.09 18.69 -7.27
C ASP A 36 -8.62 18.38 -6.89
N LEU A 37 -8.40 17.31 -6.10
CA LEU A 37 -7.06 16.87 -5.72
C LEU A 37 -6.32 16.32 -6.92
N ASN A 38 -5.18 16.91 -7.21
CA ASN A 38 -4.29 16.49 -8.28
C ASN A 38 -2.90 16.19 -7.71
N PHE A 39 -2.36 15.02 -8.01
CA PHE A 39 -0.94 14.73 -7.83
C PHE A 39 -0.47 13.56 -8.68
N SER A 40 0.83 13.44 -8.84
CA SER A 40 1.45 12.29 -9.47
C SER A 40 2.67 11.81 -8.70
N LEU A 41 3.00 10.53 -8.85
CA LEU A 41 4.18 9.88 -8.34
C LEU A 41 4.92 9.22 -9.51
N ASN A 42 6.21 9.53 -9.65
CA ASN A 42 7.04 8.93 -10.66
C ASN A 42 7.79 7.71 -10.12
N GLN A 43 8.26 6.87 -11.02
CA GLN A 43 9.10 5.73 -10.67
C GLN A 43 10.35 6.19 -9.92
N GLY A 44 10.67 5.51 -8.79
CA GLY A 44 11.80 5.84 -7.93
C GLY A 44 11.58 7.07 -7.03
N GLU A 45 10.35 7.61 -6.94
CA GLU A 45 10.01 8.66 -5.98
C GLU A 45 9.43 8.05 -4.70
N ILE A 46 9.70 8.69 -3.58
CA ILE A 46 9.06 8.46 -2.28
C ILE A 46 8.17 9.66 -2.00
N LEU A 47 6.90 9.40 -1.72
CA LEU A 47 5.92 10.42 -1.40
C LEU A 47 5.57 10.41 0.08
N GLY A 48 5.79 11.53 0.75
CA GLY A 48 5.34 11.76 2.13
C GLY A 48 4.07 12.60 2.18
N LEU A 49 3.03 12.09 2.84
CA LEU A 49 1.79 12.81 3.12
C LEU A 49 1.82 13.33 4.56
N LEU A 50 1.95 14.63 4.73
CA LEU A 50 2.03 15.31 6.03
C LEU A 50 0.77 16.13 6.29
N GLY A 51 0.37 16.22 7.55
CA GLY A 51 -0.78 17.02 7.96
C GLY A 51 -1.43 16.48 9.23
N PRO A 52 -2.34 17.24 9.85
CA PRO A 52 -3.04 16.86 11.08
C PRO A 52 -3.91 15.61 10.87
N ASN A 53 -4.32 14.98 11.99
CA ASN A 53 -5.26 13.86 11.93
C ASN A 53 -6.60 14.29 11.34
N GLY A 54 -7.24 13.38 10.58
CA GLY A 54 -8.53 13.64 9.94
C GLY A 54 -8.48 14.50 8.67
N VAL A 55 -7.29 14.92 8.18
CA VAL A 55 -7.14 15.74 6.95
C VAL A 55 -7.29 14.94 5.66
N GLY A 56 -7.43 13.61 5.76
CA GLY A 56 -7.64 12.74 4.59
C GLY A 56 -6.41 11.96 4.11
N LYS A 57 -5.30 11.92 4.86
CA LYS A 57 -4.09 11.16 4.46
C LYS A 57 -4.41 9.70 4.13
N SER A 58 -5.06 8.99 5.06
CA SER A 58 -5.46 7.59 4.85
C SER A 58 -6.48 7.43 3.72
N THR A 59 -7.31 8.44 3.49
CA THR A 59 -8.29 8.46 2.39
C THR A 59 -7.58 8.40 1.03
N ILE A 60 -6.46 9.11 0.85
CA ILE A 60 -5.66 9.07 -0.38
C ILE A 60 -5.15 7.65 -0.63
N PHE A 61 -4.56 6.98 0.39
CA PHE A 61 -4.11 5.59 0.25
C PHE A 61 -5.27 4.66 -0.09
N ASN A 62 -6.41 4.77 0.61
CA ASN A 62 -7.58 3.94 0.37
C ASN A 62 -8.15 4.10 -1.05
N ILE A 63 -8.07 5.30 -1.63
CA ILE A 63 -8.45 5.56 -3.03
C ILE A 63 -7.47 4.88 -3.98
N ILE A 64 -6.17 5.03 -3.76
CA ILE A 64 -5.13 4.46 -4.63
C ILE A 64 -5.22 2.94 -4.66
N ILE A 65 -5.37 2.30 -3.49
CA ILE A 65 -5.45 0.82 -3.42
C ILE A 65 -6.82 0.27 -3.80
N GLY A 66 -7.85 1.11 -3.94
CA GLY A 66 -9.20 0.69 -4.37
C GLY A 66 -10.12 0.23 -3.24
N LEU A 67 -9.80 0.54 -1.97
CA LEU A 67 -10.73 0.37 -0.83
C LEU A 67 -11.82 1.44 -0.81
N LEU A 68 -11.57 2.58 -1.43
CA LEU A 68 -12.51 3.68 -1.50
C LEU A 68 -12.55 4.21 -2.94
N LYS A 69 -13.77 4.39 -3.45
CA LYS A 69 -13.98 4.98 -4.77
C LYS A 69 -14.19 6.49 -4.62
N PRO A 70 -13.52 7.35 -5.44
CA PRO A 70 -13.78 8.78 -5.44
C PRO A 70 -15.17 9.08 -6.00
N ASN A 71 -15.76 10.19 -5.57
CA ASN A 71 -17.03 10.66 -6.14
C ASN A 71 -16.82 11.22 -7.56
N TYR A 72 -15.69 11.91 -7.79
CA TYR A 72 -15.30 12.47 -9.08
C TYR A 72 -13.80 12.32 -9.29
N GLY A 73 -13.38 12.40 -10.54
CA GLY A 73 -11.99 12.31 -10.95
C GLY A 73 -11.56 10.91 -11.36
N SER A 74 -10.30 10.76 -11.67
CA SER A 74 -9.75 9.51 -12.21
C SER A 74 -8.41 9.18 -11.59
N ILE A 75 -8.16 7.86 -11.46
CA ILE A 75 -6.91 7.29 -10.93
C ILE A 75 -6.24 6.53 -12.05
N TYR A 76 -4.95 6.79 -12.24
CA TYR A 76 -4.15 6.11 -13.25
C TYR A 76 -2.95 5.44 -12.60
N ILE A 77 -2.65 4.21 -13.04
CA ILE A 77 -1.38 3.51 -12.78
C ILE A 77 -0.81 3.10 -14.14
N ASP A 78 0.45 3.42 -14.38
CA ASP A 78 1.11 3.16 -15.66
C ASP A 78 0.26 3.65 -16.84
N GLN A 79 -0.34 4.86 -16.73
CA GLN A 79 -1.22 5.50 -17.71
C GLN A 79 -2.57 4.76 -17.95
N GLN A 80 -2.84 3.66 -17.26
CA GLN A 80 -4.12 2.95 -17.33
C GLN A 80 -5.08 3.51 -16.31
N ASN A 81 -6.31 3.83 -16.71
CA ASN A 81 -7.36 4.26 -15.80
C ASN A 81 -7.87 3.08 -14.99
N ILE A 82 -7.63 3.13 -13.68
CA ILE A 82 -7.98 2.08 -12.72
C ILE A 82 -9.10 2.49 -11.76
N THR A 83 -9.77 3.60 -12.01
CA THR A 83 -10.73 4.20 -11.09
C THR A 83 -11.80 3.22 -10.61
N ASN A 84 -12.25 2.33 -11.48
CA ASN A 84 -13.28 1.34 -11.18
C ASN A 84 -12.74 -0.07 -10.88
N GLU A 85 -11.42 -0.29 -10.98
CA GLU A 85 -10.82 -1.58 -10.66
C GLU A 85 -10.85 -1.81 -9.14
N PRO A 86 -11.34 -2.97 -8.65
CA PRO A 86 -11.33 -3.29 -7.23
C PRO A 86 -9.92 -3.60 -6.72
N ILE A 87 -9.75 -3.59 -5.38
CA ILE A 87 -8.46 -3.76 -4.72
C ILE A 87 -7.70 -5.02 -5.18
N PHE A 88 -8.38 -6.16 -5.31
CA PHE A 88 -7.73 -7.43 -5.67
C PHE A 88 -7.16 -7.42 -7.10
N GLU A 89 -7.80 -6.73 -8.03
CA GLU A 89 -7.27 -6.55 -9.38
C GLU A 89 -6.07 -5.62 -9.38
N ARG A 90 -6.15 -4.49 -8.64
CA ARG A 90 -5.04 -3.54 -8.54
C ARG A 90 -3.80 -4.15 -7.92
N THR A 91 -3.95 -4.90 -6.81
CA THR A 91 -2.82 -5.56 -6.14
C THR A 91 -2.19 -6.64 -7.01
N LYS A 92 -2.99 -7.45 -7.70
CA LYS A 92 -2.50 -8.52 -8.58
C LYS A 92 -1.82 -7.97 -9.83
N LYS A 93 -2.48 -7.04 -10.53
CA LYS A 93 -2.05 -6.53 -11.84
C LYS A 93 -0.87 -5.57 -11.72
N TYR A 94 -0.92 -4.64 -10.74
CA TYR A 94 0.10 -3.60 -10.59
C TYR A 94 1.07 -3.88 -9.45
N LYS A 95 0.96 -5.05 -8.79
CA LYS A 95 1.84 -5.48 -7.69
C LYS A 95 1.94 -4.45 -6.56
N ILE A 96 0.81 -3.86 -6.21
CA ILE A 96 0.73 -2.87 -5.13
C ILE A 96 0.80 -3.61 -3.79
N GLY A 97 1.82 -3.31 -2.98
CA GLY A 97 1.88 -3.70 -1.58
C GLY A 97 1.24 -2.62 -0.70
N TYR A 98 0.47 -3.02 0.29
CA TYR A 98 -0.14 -2.13 1.27
C TYR A 98 0.15 -2.61 2.68
N VAL A 99 0.67 -1.72 3.52
CA VAL A 99 0.84 -1.96 4.95
C VAL A 99 -0.16 -1.07 5.68
N PRO A 100 -1.19 -1.64 6.32
CA PRO A 100 -2.16 -0.86 7.09
C PRO A 100 -1.54 -0.28 8.36
N GLN A 101 -2.15 0.76 8.92
CA GLN A 101 -1.70 1.37 10.16
C GLN A 101 -1.89 0.41 11.35
N HIS A 102 -2.94 -0.40 11.33
CA HIS A 102 -3.26 -1.40 12.35
C HIS A 102 -3.67 -2.71 11.69
N GLY A 103 -3.29 -3.84 12.30
CA GLY A 103 -3.63 -5.16 11.79
C GLY A 103 -2.85 -5.57 10.55
N GLY A 104 -3.47 -6.36 9.68
CA GLY A 104 -2.82 -6.93 8.50
C GLY A 104 -2.10 -8.24 8.80
N TYR A 105 -2.31 -8.81 10.00
CA TYR A 105 -1.78 -10.11 10.41
C TYR A 105 -2.80 -10.83 11.31
N PHE A 106 -2.62 -12.12 11.46
CA PHE A 106 -3.44 -12.97 12.33
C PHE A 106 -2.85 -12.98 13.74
N TYR A 107 -3.56 -12.42 14.69
CA TYR A 107 -3.10 -12.22 16.07
C TYR A 107 -2.71 -13.51 16.77
N ASP A 108 -3.50 -14.58 16.59
CA ASP A 108 -3.31 -15.89 17.22
C ASP A 108 -2.21 -16.74 16.59
N LEU A 109 -1.73 -16.39 15.41
CA LEU A 109 -0.64 -17.07 14.73
C LEU A 109 0.70 -16.47 15.12
N THR A 110 1.72 -17.33 15.16
CA THR A 110 3.12 -16.87 15.30
C THR A 110 3.55 -16.04 14.10
N LEU A 111 4.65 -15.30 14.22
CA LEU A 111 5.24 -14.56 13.10
C LEU A 111 5.48 -15.48 11.89
N ARG A 112 6.07 -16.65 12.11
CA ARG A 112 6.35 -17.62 11.04
C ARG A 112 5.08 -18.15 10.39
N GLU A 113 4.04 -18.45 11.18
CA GLU A 113 2.75 -18.89 10.65
C GLU A 113 2.03 -17.80 9.85
N ASN A 114 2.12 -16.55 10.27
CA ASN A 114 1.62 -15.41 9.50
C ASN A 114 2.30 -15.32 8.13
N LEU A 115 3.64 -15.40 8.08
CA LEU A 115 4.40 -15.41 6.83
C LEU A 115 3.99 -16.61 5.95
N LYS A 116 3.78 -17.78 6.55
CA LYS A 116 3.35 -18.98 5.85
C LYS A 116 1.96 -18.79 5.26
N ALA A 117 0.98 -18.32 6.02
CA ALA A 117 -0.40 -18.10 5.56
C ALA A 117 -0.44 -17.17 4.33
N ILE A 118 0.28 -16.05 4.37
CA ILE A 118 0.35 -15.12 3.24
C ILE A 118 1.10 -15.73 2.04
N SER A 119 2.20 -16.44 2.29
CA SER A 119 2.98 -17.04 1.21
C SER A 119 2.20 -18.14 0.46
N GLU A 120 1.34 -18.88 1.14
CA GLU A 120 0.47 -19.90 0.53
C GLU A 120 -0.54 -19.30 -0.46
N MET A 121 -0.93 -18.04 -0.28
CA MET A 121 -1.84 -17.34 -1.21
C MET A 121 -1.16 -16.89 -2.50
N VAL A 122 0.17 -16.75 -2.52
CA VAL A 122 0.89 -16.11 -3.63
C VAL A 122 1.98 -16.98 -4.27
N ILE A 123 2.42 -18.06 -3.60
CA ILE A 123 3.48 -18.95 -4.07
C ILE A 123 2.98 -20.39 -4.00
N GLU A 124 2.83 -21.06 -5.14
CA GLU A 124 2.35 -22.44 -5.21
C GLU A 124 3.40 -23.45 -4.74
N ASP A 125 4.67 -23.25 -5.10
CA ASP A 125 5.76 -24.15 -4.75
C ASP A 125 6.12 -24.05 -3.25
N LYS A 126 6.00 -25.19 -2.53
CA LYS A 126 6.27 -25.26 -1.10
C LYS A 126 7.73 -24.95 -0.74
N LYS A 127 8.68 -25.46 -1.53
CA LYS A 127 10.10 -25.27 -1.27
C LYS A 127 10.47 -23.80 -1.40
N LEU A 128 9.98 -23.16 -2.47
CA LEU A 128 10.18 -21.72 -2.69
C LEU A 128 9.54 -20.88 -1.57
N ARG A 129 8.38 -21.29 -1.05
CA ARG A 129 7.77 -20.62 0.13
C ARG A 129 8.69 -20.66 1.34
N ASP A 130 9.16 -21.87 1.69
CA ASP A 130 10.00 -22.07 2.87
C ASP A 130 11.33 -21.30 2.76
N GLU A 131 11.96 -21.31 1.58
CA GLU A 131 13.16 -20.51 1.28
C GLU A 131 12.89 -19.02 1.45
N ARG A 132 11.74 -18.53 0.94
CA ARG A 132 11.37 -17.11 1.03
C ARG A 132 11.09 -16.66 2.45
N ILE A 133 10.39 -17.49 3.24
CA ILE A 133 10.11 -17.23 4.66
C ILE A 133 11.42 -17.14 5.43
N ASN A 134 12.33 -18.11 5.26
CA ASN A 134 13.62 -18.13 5.94
C ASN A 134 14.47 -16.90 5.58
N LEU A 135 14.47 -16.53 4.28
CA LEU A 135 15.16 -15.32 3.81
C LEU A 135 14.61 -14.05 4.47
N LEU A 136 13.28 -13.94 4.60
CA LEU A 136 12.67 -12.76 5.24
C LEU A 136 13.00 -12.72 6.73
N ILE A 137 12.88 -13.84 7.45
CA ILE A 137 13.19 -13.93 8.87
C ILE A 137 14.65 -13.49 9.10
N SER A 138 15.60 -14.02 8.31
CA SER A 138 17.00 -13.65 8.45
C SER A 138 17.27 -12.20 8.05
N LYS A 139 16.69 -11.73 6.94
CA LYS A 139 16.92 -10.36 6.45
C LYS A 139 16.46 -9.29 7.44
N PHE A 140 15.44 -9.58 8.22
CA PHE A 140 14.88 -8.67 9.22
C PHE A 140 15.30 -9.01 10.66
N GLU A 141 16.24 -9.97 10.84
CA GLU A 141 16.78 -10.37 12.14
C GLU A 141 15.69 -10.82 13.14
N LEU A 142 14.72 -11.61 12.64
CA LEU A 142 13.53 -12.04 13.37
C LEU A 142 13.61 -13.48 13.89
N GLU A 143 14.80 -14.11 13.89
CA GLU A 143 14.98 -15.51 14.28
C GLU A 143 14.46 -15.80 15.69
N SER A 144 14.73 -14.91 16.64
CA SER A 144 14.31 -15.06 18.04
C SER A 144 12.79 -14.84 18.22
N LEU A 145 12.14 -14.18 17.28
CA LEU A 145 10.73 -13.80 17.36
C LEU A 145 9.80 -14.70 16.53
N GLN A 146 10.35 -15.57 15.68
CA GLN A 146 9.57 -16.31 14.70
C GLN A 146 8.49 -17.23 15.27
N ASN A 147 8.67 -17.72 16.51
CA ASN A 147 7.75 -18.60 17.19
C ASN A 147 6.86 -17.88 18.23
N ILE A 148 6.96 -16.56 18.31
CA ILE A 148 6.12 -15.74 19.18
C ILE A 148 4.84 -15.39 18.42
N LYS A 149 3.69 -15.49 19.09
CA LYS A 149 2.40 -15.07 18.54
C LYS A 149 2.42 -13.58 18.23
N ALA A 150 1.76 -13.20 17.12
CA ALA A 150 1.73 -11.83 16.66
C ALA A 150 1.10 -10.85 17.66
N GLU A 151 0.17 -11.29 18.49
CA GLU A 151 -0.42 -10.48 19.56
C GLU A 151 0.59 -9.97 20.61
N PHE A 152 1.73 -10.66 20.77
CA PHE A 152 2.80 -10.29 21.68
C PHE A 152 3.97 -9.57 21.01
N LEU A 153 3.91 -9.35 19.71
CA LEU A 153 4.87 -8.58 18.95
C LEU A 153 4.36 -7.14 18.82
N SER A 154 4.78 -6.28 19.74
CA SER A 154 4.46 -4.84 19.72
C SER A 154 5.62 -4.02 19.20
#